data_4dd455ab8fe1ca7d7e9bae738b5e6533
#
_entry.id   4dd455ab8fe1ca7d7e9bae738b5e6533
#
_cell.length_a   1.000
_cell.length_b   1.000
_cell.length_c   1.000
_cell.angle_alpha   90.00
_cell.angle_beta   90.00
_cell.angle_gamma   90.00
#
_symmetry.space_group_name_H-M   'P 1'
#
loop_
_entity.id
_entity.type
_entity.pdbx_description
1 polymer ?
#
loop_
_entity_poly.entity_id
_entity_poly.type
_entity_poly.pdbx_seq_one_letter_code
_entity_poly.pdbx_strand_id
1 'polypeptide(L)'
;MTEKSRRKPRQARAQATVEAILEATFQLLETDGLTNLTTNHIAERAGVSIGTLYQYFSDREAILYALSKRQSDDVRKMITALVMEAPETSGVRAIIHALMHGPKGSPQTRLILSDALFRSGGSDEMSRQHFAFLEAISGRQSFDFPHGREAAFILTHTAVQLLRAAAGEPELQLDADILEDELVHLLESYIANLNQRFGQSDA
;
A
#
# COMPACT_ATOMS: atom_id res chain seq x y z
N MET A 1 42.86 3.10 -8.53
CA MET A 1 41.67 3.83 -8.06
C MET A 1 40.66 4.02 -9.22
N THR A 2 40.04 2.97 -9.80
CA THR A 2 39.17 3.16 -11.01
C THR A 2 38.00 2.17 -11.11
N GLU A 3 37.56 1.55 -10.02
CA GLU A 3 36.49 0.52 -10.07
C GLU A 3 35.09 1.02 -9.65
N LYS A 4 34.98 2.23 -9.11
CA LYS A 4 33.72 2.80 -8.60
C LYS A 4 32.81 3.43 -9.66
N SER A 5 33.30 3.73 -10.87
CA SER A 5 32.56 4.47 -11.90
C SER A 5 31.70 3.58 -12.83
N ARG A 6 32.05 2.29 -13.04
CA ARG A 6 31.33 1.40 -13.95
C ARG A 6 30.08 0.74 -13.34
N ARG A 7 29.99 0.60 -12.02
CA ARG A 7 28.82 -0.03 -11.32
C ARG A 7 27.57 0.86 -11.37
N LYS A 8 27.69 2.18 -11.18
CA LYS A 8 26.53 3.11 -11.19
C LYS A 8 25.71 3.12 -12.48
N PRO A 9 26.33 3.20 -13.71
CA PRO A 9 25.55 3.19 -14.95
C PRO A 9 24.82 1.87 -15.22
N ARG A 10 25.40 0.73 -14.82
CA ARG A 10 24.77 -0.59 -15.01
C ARG A 10 23.58 -0.77 -14.08
N GLN A 11 23.69 -0.32 -12.84
CA GLN A 11 22.59 -0.38 -11.87
C GLN A 11 21.46 0.57 -12.28
N ALA A 12 21.77 1.79 -12.75
CA ALA A 12 20.76 2.73 -13.24
C ALA A 12 19.99 2.18 -14.46
N ARG A 13 20.67 1.51 -15.39
CA ARG A 13 20.01 0.87 -16.55
C ARG A 13 19.12 -0.29 -16.12
N ALA A 14 19.59 -1.13 -15.19
CA ALA A 14 18.79 -2.23 -14.65
C ALA A 14 17.53 -1.71 -13.97
N GLN A 15 17.65 -0.65 -13.17
CA GLN A 15 16.51 -0.02 -12.51
C GLN A 15 15.53 0.60 -13.51
N ALA A 16 16.02 1.29 -14.54
CA ALA A 16 15.18 1.84 -15.60
C ALA A 16 14.40 0.72 -16.36
N THR A 17 15.03 -0.43 -16.58
CA THR A 17 14.36 -1.58 -17.20
C THR A 17 13.26 -2.14 -16.31
N VAL A 18 13.52 -2.30 -15.03
CA VAL A 18 12.51 -2.75 -14.04
C VAL A 18 11.33 -1.78 -14.00
N GLU A 19 11.60 -0.48 -13.92
CA GLU A 19 10.54 0.55 -13.93
C GLU A 19 9.71 0.52 -15.21
N ALA A 20 10.34 0.34 -16.39
CA ALA A 20 9.63 0.22 -17.66
C ALA A 20 8.70 -1.02 -17.68
N ILE A 21 9.15 -2.16 -17.14
CA ILE A 21 8.35 -3.39 -17.03
C ILE A 21 7.16 -3.17 -16.10
N LEU A 22 7.37 -2.57 -14.93
CA LEU A 22 6.31 -2.29 -13.95
C LEU A 22 5.29 -1.29 -14.49
N GLU A 23 5.74 -0.24 -15.18
CA GLU A 23 4.85 0.75 -15.79
C GLU A 23 4.02 0.14 -16.93
N ALA A 24 4.64 -0.65 -17.79
CA ALA A 24 3.94 -1.39 -18.86
C ALA A 24 2.88 -2.34 -18.27
N THR A 25 3.21 -3.03 -17.18
CA THR A 25 2.28 -3.92 -16.47
C THR A 25 1.08 -3.15 -15.95
N PHE A 26 1.31 -2.00 -15.31
CA PHE A 26 0.23 -1.14 -14.81
C PHE A 26 -0.69 -0.67 -15.93
N GLN A 27 -0.13 -0.18 -17.04
CA GLN A 27 -0.90 0.27 -18.19
C GLN A 27 -1.76 -0.85 -18.80
N LEU A 28 -1.20 -2.06 -18.94
CA LEU A 28 -1.94 -3.22 -19.44
C LEU A 28 -3.06 -3.67 -18.50
N LEU A 29 -2.85 -3.59 -17.20
CA LEU A 29 -3.92 -3.85 -16.22
C LEU A 29 -5.09 -2.87 -16.38
N GLU A 30 -4.79 -1.59 -16.61
CA GLU A 30 -5.83 -0.55 -16.80
C GLU A 30 -6.59 -0.71 -18.12
N THR A 31 -5.92 -1.15 -19.20
CA THR A 31 -6.52 -1.23 -20.54
C THR A 31 -7.14 -2.60 -20.83
N ASP A 32 -6.44 -3.68 -20.48
CA ASP A 32 -6.74 -5.04 -20.96
C ASP A 32 -7.15 -5.98 -19.81
N GLY A 33 -6.95 -5.54 -18.56
CA GLY A 33 -7.25 -6.32 -17.36
C GLY A 33 -6.31 -7.51 -17.13
N LEU A 34 -6.53 -8.22 -16.03
CA LEU A 34 -5.68 -9.34 -15.60
C LEU A 34 -5.73 -10.53 -16.57
N THR A 35 -6.87 -10.80 -17.18
CA THR A 35 -7.08 -11.97 -18.05
C THR A 35 -6.17 -11.94 -19.27
N ASN A 36 -5.93 -10.77 -19.85
CA ASN A 36 -5.12 -10.57 -21.05
C ASN A 36 -3.65 -10.23 -20.74
N LEU A 37 -3.29 -10.10 -19.46
CA LEU A 37 -1.95 -9.76 -19.04
C LEU A 37 -1.01 -10.97 -19.20
N THR A 38 -0.08 -10.89 -20.15
CA THR A 38 0.95 -11.91 -20.38
C THR A 38 2.35 -11.30 -20.34
N THR A 39 3.36 -12.10 -20.03
CA THR A 39 4.76 -11.65 -20.03
C THR A 39 5.21 -11.16 -21.40
N ASN A 40 4.69 -11.72 -22.51
CA ASN A 40 4.98 -11.25 -23.86
C ASN A 40 4.40 -9.85 -24.11
N HIS A 41 3.13 -9.59 -23.75
CA HIS A 41 2.52 -8.26 -23.89
C HIS A 41 3.24 -7.24 -23.00
N ILE A 42 3.64 -7.64 -21.78
CA ILE A 42 4.42 -6.76 -20.88
C ILE A 42 5.77 -6.41 -21.52
N ALA A 43 6.52 -7.39 -22.04
CA ALA A 43 7.81 -7.15 -22.67
C ALA A 43 7.70 -6.23 -23.90
N GLU A 44 6.71 -6.47 -24.75
CA GLU A 44 6.41 -5.65 -25.93
C GLU A 44 6.08 -4.20 -25.51
N ARG A 45 5.16 -4.01 -24.58
CA ARG A 45 4.75 -2.70 -24.08
C ARG A 45 5.90 -1.95 -23.40
N ALA A 46 6.76 -2.67 -22.67
CA ALA A 46 7.94 -2.12 -22.00
C ALA A 46 9.11 -1.81 -22.96
N GLY A 47 9.03 -2.23 -24.23
CA GLY A 47 10.09 -2.06 -25.21
C GLY A 47 11.34 -2.90 -24.90
N VAL A 48 11.18 -4.07 -24.26
CA VAL A 48 12.27 -4.98 -23.93
C VAL A 48 12.07 -6.35 -24.58
N SER A 49 13.15 -7.12 -24.76
CA SER A 49 13.00 -8.52 -25.19
C SER A 49 12.41 -9.37 -24.07
N ILE A 50 11.69 -10.44 -24.44
CA ILE A 50 11.17 -11.40 -23.46
C ILE A 50 12.30 -12.04 -22.64
N GLY A 51 13.47 -12.28 -23.23
CA GLY A 51 14.65 -12.74 -22.53
C GLY A 51 15.17 -11.73 -21.50
N THR A 52 15.07 -10.43 -21.81
CA THR A 52 15.41 -9.36 -20.85
C THR A 52 14.42 -9.33 -19.69
N LEU A 53 13.11 -9.48 -19.95
CA LEU A 53 12.10 -9.53 -18.88
C LEU A 53 12.38 -10.69 -17.92
N TYR A 54 12.67 -11.89 -18.42
CA TYR A 54 12.97 -13.06 -17.58
C TYR A 54 14.31 -12.98 -16.82
N GLN A 55 15.18 -12.03 -17.15
CA GLN A 55 16.35 -11.73 -16.30
C GLN A 55 15.98 -11.04 -14.99
N TYR A 56 14.83 -10.35 -14.93
CA TYR A 56 14.38 -9.60 -13.76
C TYR A 56 13.23 -10.28 -13.01
N PHE A 57 12.34 -10.97 -13.72
CA PHE A 57 11.14 -11.56 -13.16
C PHE A 57 10.96 -12.99 -13.69
N SER A 58 10.72 -13.93 -12.78
CA SER A 58 10.52 -15.35 -13.13
C SER A 58 9.23 -15.60 -13.92
N ASP A 59 8.20 -14.83 -13.65
CA ASP A 59 6.86 -15.02 -14.17
C ASP A 59 6.01 -13.74 -14.02
N ARG A 60 4.77 -13.79 -14.47
CA ARG A 60 3.80 -12.71 -14.37
C ARG A 60 3.48 -12.36 -12.91
N GLU A 61 3.37 -13.34 -12.05
CA GLU A 61 3.01 -13.15 -10.63
C GLU A 61 4.12 -12.40 -9.89
N ALA A 62 5.39 -12.66 -10.22
CA ALA A 62 6.53 -11.91 -9.67
C ALA A 62 6.49 -10.42 -10.09
N ILE A 63 6.05 -10.12 -11.32
CA ILE A 63 5.89 -8.74 -11.79
C ILE A 63 4.74 -8.05 -11.04
N LEU A 64 3.60 -8.73 -10.93
CA LEU A 64 2.43 -8.22 -10.19
C LEU A 64 2.77 -7.94 -8.73
N TYR A 65 3.49 -8.85 -8.08
CA TYR A 65 3.95 -8.65 -6.71
C TYR A 65 4.90 -7.46 -6.58
N ALA A 66 5.87 -7.32 -7.47
CA ALA A 66 6.79 -6.17 -7.45
C ALA A 66 6.05 -4.83 -7.69
N LEU A 67 5.06 -4.82 -8.58
CA LEU A 67 4.23 -3.65 -8.83
C LEU A 67 3.37 -3.30 -7.60
N SER A 68 2.73 -4.29 -6.99
CA SER A 68 1.90 -4.11 -5.79
C SER A 68 2.73 -3.63 -4.61
N LYS A 69 3.94 -4.19 -4.42
CA LYS A 69 4.88 -3.74 -3.40
C LYS A 69 5.29 -2.28 -3.60
N ARG A 70 5.60 -1.87 -4.83
CA ARG A 70 5.94 -0.47 -5.16
C ARG A 70 4.80 0.47 -4.78
N GLN A 71 3.56 0.15 -5.16
CA GLN A 71 2.39 0.97 -4.81
C GLN A 71 2.15 1.02 -3.31
N SER A 72 2.27 -0.11 -2.62
CA SER A 72 2.14 -0.17 -1.16
C SER A 72 3.21 0.68 -0.46
N ASP A 73 4.45 0.64 -0.94
CA ASP A 73 5.55 1.46 -0.42
C ASP A 73 5.29 2.97 -0.61
N ASP A 74 4.69 3.37 -1.74
CA ASP A 74 4.37 4.77 -2.02
C ASP A 74 3.23 5.28 -1.14
N VAL A 75 2.17 4.48 -0.96
CA VAL A 75 1.07 4.79 -0.02
C VAL A 75 1.59 4.90 1.40
N ARG A 76 2.45 3.98 1.83
CA ARG A 76 3.07 4.01 3.15
C ARG A 76 3.90 5.28 3.39
N LYS A 77 4.72 5.69 2.41
CA LYS A 77 5.48 6.95 2.48
C LYS A 77 4.54 8.15 2.64
N MET A 78 3.46 8.18 1.87
CA MET A 78 2.46 9.24 1.95
C MET A 78 1.79 9.27 3.32
N ILE A 79 1.35 8.13 3.86
CA ILE A 79 0.74 8.05 5.19
C ILE A 79 1.74 8.46 6.27
N THR A 80 3.01 8.01 6.17
CA THR A 80 4.05 8.40 7.12
C THR A 80 4.24 9.92 7.13
N ALA A 81 4.31 10.55 5.95
CA ALA A 81 4.40 12.01 5.85
C ALA A 81 3.20 12.71 6.50
N LEU A 82 1.97 12.25 6.20
CA LEU A 82 0.75 12.80 6.79
C LEU A 82 0.74 12.68 8.33
N VAL A 83 1.12 11.52 8.86
CA VAL A 83 1.19 11.29 10.31
C VAL A 83 2.26 12.17 10.97
N MET A 84 3.38 12.42 10.29
CA MET A 84 4.46 13.27 10.83
C MET A 84 4.10 14.77 10.81
N GLU A 85 3.26 15.20 9.88
CA GLU A 85 2.92 16.62 9.66
C GLU A 85 1.55 17.01 10.23
N ALA A 86 0.63 16.05 10.46
CA ALA A 86 -0.74 16.34 10.84
C ALA A 86 -0.87 16.70 12.33
N PRO A 87 -1.67 17.73 12.67
CA PRO A 87 -2.16 17.94 14.03
C PRO A 87 -2.99 16.74 14.51
N GLU A 88 -2.99 16.47 15.80
CA GLU A 88 -3.58 15.27 16.42
C GLU A 88 -5.07 15.02 16.09
N THR A 89 -5.81 16.04 15.67
CA THR A 89 -7.26 15.98 15.39
C THR A 89 -7.64 15.69 13.94
N SER A 90 -6.71 15.76 13.00
CA SER A 90 -6.98 15.55 11.56
C SER A 90 -6.39 14.28 10.96
N GLY A 91 -5.63 13.51 11.76
CA GLY A 91 -4.81 12.40 11.27
C GLY A 91 -5.60 11.23 10.68
N VAL A 92 -6.72 10.82 11.30
CA VAL A 92 -7.50 9.65 10.86
C VAL A 92 -8.11 9.89 9.49
N ARG A 93 -8.83 11.01 9.30
CA ARG A 93 -9.45 11.34 8.01
C ARG A 93 -8.40 11.44 6.90
N ALA A 94 -7.28 12.10 7.13
CA ALA A 94 -6.22 12.22 6.14
C ALA A 94 -5.62 10.86 5.75
N ILE A 95 -5.48 9.95 6.71
CA ILE A 95 -5.00 8.57 6.45
C ILE A 95 -6.02 7.79 5.63
N ILE A 96 -7.31 7.81 6.01
CA ILE A 96 -8.37 7.10 5.28
C ILE A 96 -8.49 7.63 3.86
N HIS A 97 -8.52 8.94 3.70
CA HIS A 97 -8.54 9.59 2.38
C HIS A 97 -7.32 9.16 1.53
N ALA A 98 -6.13 9.12 2.11
CA ALA A 98 -4.92 8.65 1.45
C ALA A 98 -4.99 7.17 1.06
N LEU A 99 -5.58 6.30 1.88
CA LEU A 99 -5.80 4.89 1.57
C LEU A 99 -6.82 4.71 0.43
N MET A 100 -7.85 5.53 0.38
CA MET A 100 -8.91 5.45 -0.62
C MET A 100 -8.47 6.02 -1.98
N HIS A 101 -7.76 7.14 -1.98
CA HIS A 101 -7.46 7.92 -3.18
C HIS A 101 -5.99 7.95 -3.58
N GLY A 102 -5.09 7.52 -2.69
CA GLY A 102 -3.65 7.48 -2.95
C GLY A 102 -3.18 6.39 -3.93
N PRO A 103 -3.71 5.15 -3.87
CA PRO A 103 -3.32 4.10 -4.80
C PRO A 103 -3.73 4.47 -6.23
N LYS A 104 -2.78 4.32 -7.17
CA LYS A 104 -3.03 4.58 -8.58
C LYS A 104 -3.90 3.50 -9.21
N GLY A 105 -4.66 3.88 -10.23
CA GLY A 105 -5.43 2.98 -11.08
C GLY A 105 -6.90 2.85 -10.69
N SER A 106 -7.64 2.15 -11.53
CA SER A 106 -9.03 1.81 -11.35
C SER A 106 -9.26 0.97 -10.08
N PRO A 107 -10.47 0.94 -9.49
CA PRO A 107 -10.79 0.06 -8.37
C PRO A 107 -10.41 -1.40 -8.62
N GLN A 108 -10.64 -1.88 -9.85
CA GLN A 108 -10.29 -3.24 -10.25
C GLN A 108 -8.77 -3.48 -10.24
N THR A 109 -7.98 -2.57 -10.80
CA THR A 109 -6.51 -2.68 -10.77
C THR A 109 -5.98 -2.65 -9.34
N ARG A 110 -6.52 -1.78 -8.49
CA ARG A 110 -6.15 -1.71 -7.06
C ARG A 110 -6.46 -3.02 -6.33
N LEU A 111 -7.61 -3.63 -6.61
CA LEU A 111 -7.98 -4.94 -6.06
C LEU A 111 -7.01 -6.04 -6.52
N ILE A 112 -6.71 -6.12 -7.83
CA ILE A 112 -5.77 -7.09 -8.40
C ILE A 112 -4.39 -6.98 -7.73
N LEU A 113 -3.88 -5.75 -7.58
CA LEU A 113 -2.57 -5.52 -6.97
C LEU A 113 -2.58 -5.81 -5.47
N SER A 114 -3.66 -5.49 -4.76
CA SER A 114 -3.86 -5.87 -3.37
C SER A 114 -3.83 -7.40 -3.23
N ASP A 115 -4.57 -8.13 -4.06
CA ASP A 115 -4.58 -9.59 -4.04
C ASP A 115 -3.22 -10.22 -4.37
N ALA A 116 -2.47 -9.64 -5.31
CA ALA A 116 -1.12 -10.09 -5.63
C ALA A 116 -0.17 -9.92 -4.43
N LEU A 117 -0.28 -8.80 -3.70
CA LEU A 117 0.49 -8.55 -2.49
C LEU A 117 0.21 -9.61 -1.40
N PHE A 118 -1.07 -9.92 -1.17
CA PHE A 118 -1.49 -10.89 -0.14
C PHE A 118 -1.10 -12.33 -0.49
N ARG A 119 -1.23 -12.74 -1.77
CA ARG A 119 -0.92 -14.12 -2.20
C ARG A 119 0.56 -14.46 -2.20
N SER A 120 1.41 -13.49 -2.53
CA SER A 120 2.84 -13.75 -2.78
C SER A 120 3.77 -13.53 -1.58
N GLY A 121 3.27 -13.59 -0.37
CA GLY A 121 4.06 -13.42 0.87
C GLY A 121 3.63 -12.23 1.70
N GLY A 122 2.43 -11.70 1.40
CA GLY A 122 1.91 -10.49 1.98
C GLY A 122 1.64 -10.53 3.48
N SER A 123 1.51 -11.69 4.13
CA SER A 123 1.35 -11.74 5.59
C SER A 123 2.59 -11.23 6.31
N ASP A 124 3.79 -11.63 5.90
CA ASP A 124 5.04 -11.19 6.53
C ASP A 124 5.41 -9.76 6.15
N GLU A 125 5.20 -9.38 4.90
CA GLU A 125 5.44 -8.02 4.43
C GLU A 125 4.42 -7.05 5.02
N MET A 126 3.13 -7.42 5.06
CA MET A 126 2.09 -6.63 5.70
C MET A 126 2.34 -6.50 7.20
N SER A 127 2.75 -7.56 7.88
CA SER A 127 3.12 -7.51 9.30
C SER A 127 4.32 -6.59 9.54
N ARG A 128 5.35 -6.66 8.70
CA ARG A 128 6.51 -5.76 8.80
C ARG A 128 6.13 -4.30 8.59
N GLN A 129 5.31 -4.02 7.57
CA GLN A 129 4.82 -2.66 7.30
C GLN A 129 3.94 -2.15 8.42
N HIS A 130 3.10 -3.01 8.98
CA HIS A 130 2.26 -2.71 10.12
C HIS A 130 3.10 -2.38 11.35
N PHE A 131 4.09 -3.19 11.70
CA PHE A 131 4.98 -2.92 12.82
C PHE A 131 5.82 -1.65 12.60
N ALA A 132 6.32 -1.41 11.40
CA ALA A 132 7.04 -0.17 11.09
C ALA A 132 6.16 1.08 11.21
N PHE A 133 4.89 0.98 10.80
CA PHE A 133 3.90 2.03 11.01
C PHE A 133 3.62 2.25 12.50
N LEU A 134 3.42 1.17 13.27
CA LEU A 134 3.22 1.24 14.71
C LEU A 134 4.41 1.88 15.43
N GLU A 135 5.64 1.52 15.07
CA GLU A 135 6.85 2.16 15.62
C GLU A 135 6.89 3.66 15.31
N ALA A 136 6.53 4.05 14.08
CA ALA A 136 6.53 5.45 13.67
C ALA A 136 5.50 6.30 14.44
N ILE A 137 4.36 5.71 14.85
CA ILE A 137 3.30 6.41 15.58
C ILE A 137 3.37 6.22 17.10
N SER A 138 3.97 5.13 17.60
CA SER A 138 4.06 4.85 19.06
C SER A 138 5.00 5.80 19.82
N GLY A 139 5.86 6.53 19.11
CA GLY A 139 6.63 7.65 19.70
C GLY A 139 5.80 8.93 19.94
N ARG A 140 4.49 8.92 19.63
CA ARG A 140 3.56 10.02 19.87
C ARG A 140 2.67 9.69 21.08
N GLN A 141 2.47 10.65 21.97
CA GLN A 141 1.67 10.50 23.21
C GLN A 141 0.24 9.94 22.99
N SER A 142 -0.33 10.10 21.79
CA SER A 142 -1.69 9.64 21.46
C SER A 142 -1.85 8.12 21.31
N PHE A 143 -0.76 7.31 21.35
CA PHE A 143 -0.82 5.85 21.26
C PHE A 143 -0.06 5.14 22.40
N ASP A 144 0.28 5.88 23.45
CA ASP A 144 0.92 5.32 24.66
C ASP A 144 -0.15 4.72 25.60
N PHE A 145 -0.78 3.63 25.13
CA PHE A 145 -1.77 2.88 25.90
C PHE A 145 -1.19 1.54 26.34
N PRO A 146 -1.70 0.93 27.43
CA PRO A 146 -1.31 -0.41 27.88
C PRO A 146 -1.43 -1.50 26.77
N HIS A 147 -2.31 -1.31 25.80
CA HIS A 147 -2.58 -2.22 24.66
C HIS A 147 -2.40 -1.51 23.31
N GLY A 148 -1.42 -0.61 23.20
CA GLY A 148 -1.20 0.21 21.99
C GLY A 148 -0.93 -0.61 20.74
N ARG A 149 -0.23 -1.77 20.86
CA ARG A 149 0.04 -2.66 19.74
C ARG A 149 -1.23 -3.32 19.19
N GLU A 150 -2.10 -3.82 20.07
CA GLU A 150 -3.37 -4.44 19.71
C GLU A 150 -4.34 -3.40 19.13
N ALA A 151 -4.40 -2.22 19.73
CA ALA A 151 -5.22 -1.11 19.23
C ALA A 151 -4.80 -0.66 17.83
N ALA A 152 -3.52 -0.49 17.62
CA ALA A 152 -3.00 -0.11 16.32
C ALA A 152 -3.16 -1.22 15.27
N PHE A 153 -3.03 -2.51 15.66
CA PHE A 153 -3.39 -3.64 14.79
C PHE A 153 -4.87 -3.58 14.36
N ILE A 154 -5.78 -3.36 15.32
CA ILE A 154 -7.22 -3.23 15.04
C ILE A 154 -7.47 -2.06 14.09
N LEU A 155 -6.96 -0.86 14.39
CA LEU A 155 -7.17 0.34 13.57
C LEU A 155 -6.72 0.14 12.12
N THR A 156 -5.50 -0.34 11.91
CA THR A 156 -4.94 -0.50 10.56
C THR A 156 -5.62 -1.62 9.78
N HIS A 157 -5.88 -2.77 10.42
CA HIS A 157 -6.54 -3.88 9.73
C HIS A 157 -8.01 -3.57 9.43
N THR A 158 -8.71 -2.90 10.32
CA THR A 158 -10.08 -2.45 10.07
C THR A 158 -10.13 -1.56 8.84
N ALA A 159 -9.28 -0.53 8.77
CA ALA A 159 -9.24 0.38 7.63
C ALA A 159 -8.92 -0.36 6.32
N VAL A 160 -7.80 -1.09 6.27
CA VAL A 160 -7.33 -1.73 5.04
C VAL A 160 -8.27 -2.83 4.57
N GLN A 161 -8.78 -3.68 5.48
CA GLN A 161 -9.63 -4.81 5.09
C GLN A 161 -11.05 -4.38 4.70
N LEU A 162 -11.62 -3.36 5.35
CA LEU A 162 -12.93 -2.82 4.94
C LEU A 162 -12.86 -2.15 3.58
N LEU A 163 -11.83 -1.34 3.31
CA LEU A 163 -11.64 -0.72 2.00
C LEU A 163 -11.40 -1.76 0.90
N ARG A 164 -10.65 -2.83 1.21
CA ARG A 164 -10.47 -3.94 0.27
C ARG A 164 -11.77 -4.70 0.01
N ALA A 165 -12.56 -4.99 1.04
CA ALA A 165 -13.86 -5.65 0.90
C ALA A 165 -14.81 -4.80 0.05
N ALA A 166 -14.90 -3.50 0.32
CA ALA A 166 -15.72 -2.58 -0.48
C ALA A 166 -15.31 -2.54 -1.97
N ALA A 167 -14.01 -2.58 -2.26
CA ALA A 167 -13.53 -2.67 -3.64
C ALA A 167 -13.80 -4.03 -4.30
N GLY A 168 -13.88 -5.10 -3.51
CA GLY A 168 -14.14 -6.48 -3.98
C GLY A 168 -15.60 -6.82 -4.16
N GLU A 169 -16.52 -6.00 -3.65
CA GLU A 169 -17.97 -6.23 -3.65
C GLU A 169 -18.73 -5.06 -4.32
N PRO A 170 -18.46 -4.77 -5.62
CA PRO A 170 -19.05 -3.62 -6.31
C PRO A 170 -20.58 -3.69 -6.43
N GLU A 171 -21.16 -4.87 -6.28
CA GLU A 171 -22.63 -5.08 -6.25
C GLU A 171 -23.32 -4.44 -5.06
N LEU A 172 -22.59 -4.14 -3.97
CA LEU A 172 -23.12 -3.39 -2.82
C LEU A 172 -23.38 -1.92 -3.13
N GLN A 173 -22.81 -1.39 -4.22
CA GLN A 173 -22.97 0.00 -4.66
C GLN A 173 -22.73 1.03 -3.53
N LEU A 174 -21.72 0.79 -2.70
CA LEU A 174 -21.38 1.65 -1.58
C LEU A 174 -20.95 3.03 -2.10
N ASP A 175 -21.52 4.08 -1.49
CA ASP A 175 -21.08 5.44 -1.74
C ASP A 175 -19.71 5.69 -1.09
N ALA A 176 -18.74 6.16 -1.87
CA ALA A 176 -17.36 6.29 -1.42
C ALA A 176 -17.20 7.37 -0.33
N ASP A 177 -17.93 8.48 -0.45
CA ASP A 177 -17.85 9.58 0.51
C ASP A 177 -18.50 9.17 1.84
N ILE A 178 -19.64 8.49 1.78
CA ILE A 178 -20.32 7.96 2.98
C ILE A 178 -19.44 6.89 3.64
N LEU A 179 -18.81 6.01 2.86
CA LEU A 179 -17.92 4.98 3.40
C LEU A 179 -16.70 5.61 4.08
N GLU A 180 -16.14 6.67 3.51
CA GLU A 180 -15.04 7.44 4.12
C GLU A 180 -15.48 8.01 5.46
N ASP A 181 -16.63 8.70 5.49
CA ASP A 181 -17.15 9.35 6.70
C ASP A 181 -17.43 8.33 7.82
N GLU A 182 -18.11 7.24 7.52
CA GLU A 182 -18.42 6.19 8.50
C GLU A 182 -17.16 5.49 9.04
N LEU A 183 -16.19 5.23 8.15
CA LEU A 183 -14.94 4.61 8.55
C LEU A 183 -14.10 5.56 9.46
N VAL A 184 -14.05 6.84 9.13
CA VAL A 184 -13.41 7.86 9.97
C VAL A 184 -14.09 7.92 11.33
N HIS A 185 -15.43 8.00 11.36
CA HIS A 185 -16.20 8.04 12.61
C HIS A 185 -15.97 6.80 13.49
N LEU A 186 -15.94 5.61 12.88
CA LEU A 186 -15.64 4.35 13.58
C LEU A 186 -14.27 4.39 14.25
N LEU A 187 -13.23 4.78 13.51
CA LEU A 187 -11.86 4.80 14.01
C LEU A 187 -11.63 5.88 15.07
N GLU A 188 -12.15 7.09 14.85
CA GLU A 188 -12.07 8.18 15.83
C GLU A 188 -12.81 7.85 17.14
N SER A 189 -14.00 7.23 17.03
CA SER A 189 -14.75 6.77 18.20
C SER A 189 -13.98 5.72 18.99
N TYR A 190 -13.30 4.79 18.31
CA TYR A 190 -12.45 3.80 18.97
C TYR A 190 -11.26 4.45 19.68
N ILE A 191 -10.57 5.39 19.02
CA ILE A 191 -9.45 6.14 19.61
C ILE A 191 -9.91 6.96 20.82
N ALA A 192 -11.05 7.67 20.71
CA ALA A 192 -11.62 8.43 21.81
C ALA A 192 -11.96 7.54 23.02
N ASN A 193 -12.51 6.35 22.77
CA ASN A 193 -12.79 5.37 23.83
C ASN A 193 -11.50 4.84 24.50
N LEU A 194 -10.44 4.60 23.72
CA LEU A 194 -9.14 4.21 24.27
C LEU A 194 -8.58 5.31 25.17
N ASN A 195 -8.63 6.57 24.73
CA ASN A 195 -8.20 7.72 25.52
C ASN A 195 -9.00 7.85 26.83
N GLN A 196 -10.32 7.65 26.78
CA GLN A 196 -11.17 7.69 27.98
C GLN A 196 -10.85 6.55 28.95
N ARG A 197 -10.56 5.34 28.45
CA ARG A 197 -10.27 4.16 29.29
C ARG A 197 -8.89 4.21 29.94
N PHE A 198 -7.91 4.79 29.27
CA PHE A 198 -6.50 4.69 29.64
C PHE A 198 -5.82 6.05 29.86
N GLY A 199 -6.39 7.16 29.38
CA GLY A 199 -5.82 8.50 29.53
C GLY A 199 -5.97 9.13 30.91
N GLN A 200 -6.61 8.45 31.87
CA GLN A 200 -6.81 8.94 33.24
C GLN A 200 -5.82 8.34 34.26
N SER A 201 -4.76 7.65 33.80
CA SER A 201 -3.86 6.93 34.72
C SER A 201 -2.69 7.75 35.29
N ASP A 202 -2.57 9.04 34.96
CA ASP A 202 -1.54 9.94 35.52
C ASP A 202 -2.17 11.18 36.18
N ALA A 203 -2.95 10.98 37.25
CA ALA A 203 -3.35 12.04 38.14
C ALA A 203 -3.11 11.63 39.61
#